data_1d3cd8bebb813eb6602a7a78d1d42031
#
_entry.id   1d3cd8bebb813eb6602a7a78d1d42031
#
_cell.length_a   1.000
_cell.length_b   1.000
_cell.length_c   1.000
_cell.angle_alpha   90.00
_cell.angle_beta   90.00
_cell.angle_gamma   90.00
#
_symmetry.space_group_name_H-M   'P 1'
#
loop_
_entity.id
_entity.type
_entity.pdbx_description
1 polymer ?
#
loop_
_entity_poly.entity_id
_entity_poly.type
_entity_poly.pdbx_seq_one_letter_code
_entity_poly.pdbx_strand_id
1 'polypeptide(L)' 'MNVSSIGLPDSGYEIRFQCLFKFGRALSFPCDAQGRVELDALSDRARDNYLYARAVVGREFAFPSVLPSCAH' A
#
# COMPACT_ATOMS: atom_id res chain seq x y z
N MET A 1 -18.21 17.99 -3.75
CA MET A 1 -17.84 17.42 -4.06
C MET A 1 -16.85 17.03 -4.00
N ASN A 2 -16.46 16.42 -3.87
CA ASN A 2 -15.48 16.17 -3.90
C ASN A 2 -15.02 15.60 -4.88
N VAL A 3 -14.90 16.17 -5.55
CA VAL A 3 -14.41 15.78 -6.68
C VAL A 3 -13.11 15.31 -6.61
N SER A 4 -12.42 15.54 -5.64
CA SER A 4 -11.09 15.11 -5.57
C SER A 4 -10.93 13.66 -5.67
N SER A 5 -11.92 12.96 -5.39
CA SER A 5 -11.76 11.52 -5.45
C SER A 5 -11.96 10.98 -6.83
N ILE A 6 -12.29 11.81 -7.74
CA ILE A 6 -12.52 11.34 -9.07
C ILE A 6 -11.25 10.86 -9.68
N GLY A 7 -11.23 9.68 -10.16
CA GLY A 7 -10.07 9.11 -10.81
C GLY A 7 -8.96 8.74 -9.88
N LEU A 8 -9.12 8.94 -8.61
CA LEU A 8 -8.07 8.57 -7.69
C LEU A 8 -8.37 7.24 -7.10
N PRO A 9 -7.40 6.38 -7.01
CA PRO A 9 -7.59 5.08 -6.40
C PRO A 9 -7.62 5.17 -4.91
N ASP A 10 -7.41 6.32 -4.35
CA ASP A 10 -7.27 6.45 -2.94
C ASP A 10 -8.60 6.32 -2.24
N SER A 11 -8.74 5.36 -1.39
CA SER A 11 -9.92 5.17 -0.61
C SER A 11 -9.71 5.64 0.80
N GLY A 12 -8.67 6.38 1.04
CA GLY A 12 -8.40 6.92 2.35
C GLY A 12 -7.60 6.02 3.25
N TYR A 13 -7.08 4.93 2.75
CA TYR A 13 -6.28 4.00 3.53
C TYR A 13 -5.02 3.63 2.77
N GLU A 14 -4.06 3.13 3.52
CA GLU A 14 -2.86 2.58 2.90
C GLU A 14 -2.52 1.26 3.57
N ILE A 15 -1.94 0.36 2.82
CA ILE A 15 -1.45 -0.88 3.36
C ILE A 15 0.07 -0.76 3.42
N ARG A 16 0.63 -1.04 4.57
CA ARG A 16 2.06 -0.81 4.81
C ARG A 16 2.76 -2.11 5.16
N PHE A 17 3.85 -2.36 4.48
CA PHE A 17 4.69 -3.54 4.74
C PHE A 17 5.99 -3.06 5.36
N GLN A 18 6.18 -3.39 6.62
CA GLN A 18 7.38 -2.95 7.34
C GLN A 18 8.51 -3.93 7.08
N CYS A 19 9.68 -3.42 6.74
CA CYS A 19 10.82 -4.29 6.50
C CYS A 19 11.30 -4.91 7.80
N LEU A 20 11.59 -6.20 7.78
CA LEU A 20 12.04 -6.90 8.97
C LEU A 20 13.50 -6.69 9.26
N PHE A 21 14.27 -6.35 8.25
CA PHE A 21 15.72 -6.24 8.41
C PHE A 21 16.23 -4.82 8.48
N LYS A 22 15.50 -3.88 7.93
CA LYS A 22 15.96 -2.51 7.92
C LYS A 22 14.96 -1.64 8.65
N PHE A 23 15.31 -1.23 9.81
CA PHE A 23 14.50 -0.38 10.62
C PHE A 23 14.14 0.87 9.86
N GLY A 24 12.92 1.28 9.97
CA GLY A 24 12.49 2.49 9.32
C GLY A 24 12.16 2.36 7.84
N ARG A 25 12.39 1.21 7.27
CA ARG A 25 12.03 0.98 5.89
C ARG A 25 10.68 0.33 5.79
N ALA A 26 9.85 0.80 4.89
CA ALA A 26 8.53 0.24 4.68
C ALA A 26 8.07 0.56 3.28
N LEU A 27 7.19 -0.27 2.76
CA LEU A 27 6.52 0.01 1.49
C LEU A 27 5.06 0.24 1.80
N SER A 28 4.47 1.25 1.19
CA SER A 28 3.06 1.57 1.39
C SER A 28 2.37 1.73 0.06
N PHE A 29 1.13 1.33 0.01
CA PHE A 29 0.35 1.42 -1.21
C PHE A 29 -1.07 1.85 -0.86
N PRO A 30 -1.74 2.62 -1.69
CA PRO A 30 -3.13 2.99 -1.41
C PRO A 30 -4.02 1.75 -1.45
N CYS A 31 -4.98 1.71 -0.55
CA CYS A 31 -5.89 0.58 -0.51
C CYS A 31 -7.22 1.02 0.09
N ASP A 32 -8.18 0.11 0.11
CA ASP A 32 -9.46 0.39 0.76
C ASP A 32 -9.38 -0.06 2.23
N ALA A 33 -10.48 0.06 2.92
CA ALA A 33 -10.51 -0.25 4.35
C ALA A 33 -10.24 -1.73 4.63
N GLN A 34 -10.45 -2.59 3.66
CA GLN A 34 -10.16 -4.00 3.80
C GLN A 34 -8.76 -4.38 3.36
N GLY A 35 -7.98 -3.39 2.93
CA GLY A 35 -6.62 -3.66 2.51
C GLY A 35 -6.50 -4.10 1.06
N ARG A 36 -7.53 -3.89 0.28
CA ARG A 36 -7.48 -4.26 -1.13
C ARG A 36 -6.81 -3.17 -1.94
N VAL A 37 -5.84 -3.54 -2.72
CA VAL A 37 -5.08 -2.62 -3.55
C VAL A 37 -5.56 -2.74 -4.99
N GLU A 38 -5.81 -1.59 -5.61
CA GLU A 38 -6.23 -1.56 -6.99
C GLU A 38 -4.98 -1.62 -7.86
N LEU A 39 -4.65 -2.79 -8.34
CA LEU A 39 -3.40 -2.96 -9.09
C LEU A 39 -3.36 -2.13 -10.35
N ASP A 40 -4.50 -1.96 -10.99
CA ASP A 40 -4.53 -1.20 -12.24
C ASP A 40 -4.26 0.29 -12.02
N ALA A 41 -4.41 0.75 -10.80
CA ALA A 41 -4.16 2.14 -10.51
C ALA A 41 -2.70 2.41 -10.13
N LEU A 42 -1.91 1.38 -9.97
CA LEU A 42 -0.52 1.54 -9.62
C LEU A 42 0.35 1.65 -10.86
N SER A 43 1.45 2.38 -10.74
CA SER A 43 2.42 2.38 -11.82
C SER A 43 3.01 0.98 -11.92
N ASP A 44 3.70 0.70 -13.01
CA ASP A 44 4.32 -0.60 -13.18
C ASP A 44 5.29 -0.89 -12.07
N ARG A 45 6.08 0.10 -11.68
CA ARG A 45 7.05 -0.09 -10.63
C ARG A 45 6.37 -0.35 -9.29
N ALA A 46 5.32 0.40 -9.01
CA ALA A 46 4.63 0.23 -7.73
C ALA A 46 3.94 -1.13 -7.68
N ARG A 47 3.39 -1.57 -8.80
CA ARG A 47 2.76 -2.86 -8.85
C ARG A 47 3.76 -3.97 -8.60
N ASP A 48 4.94 -3.87 -9.23
CA ASP A 48 5.98 -4.87 -9.03
C ASP A 48 6.42 -4.89 -7.57
N ASN A 49 6.55 -3.73 -6.95
CA ASN A 49 6.94 -3.66 -5.56
C ASN A 49 5.89 -4.27 -4.66
N TYR A 50 4.63 -4.03 -4.97
CA TYR A 50 3.54 -4.58 -4.18
C TYR A 50 3.53 -6.12 -4.26
N LEU A 51 3.67 -6.64 -5.47
CA LEU A 51 3.65 -8.08 -5.64
C LEU A 51 4.86 -8.72 -4.96
N TYR A 52 6.00 -8.05 -5.02
CA TYR A 52 7.18 -8.55 -4.34
C TYR A 52 6.95 -8.56 -2.82
N ALA A 53 6.41 -7.46 -2.28
CA ALA A 53 6.19 -7.38 -0.85
C ALA A 53 5.26 -8.49 -0.38
N ARG A 54 4.21 -8.76 -1.16
CA ARG A 54 3.28 -9.81 -0.81
C ARG A 54 3.96 -11.17 -0.81
N ALA A 55 4.86 -11.38 -1.74
CA ALA A 55 5.50 -12.68 -1.88
C ALA A 55 6.48 -12.98 -0.76
N VAL A 56 7.03 -11.95 -0.13
CA VAL A 56 8.05 -12.15 0.89
C VAL A 56 7.58 -11.78 2.30
N VAL A 57 6.28 -11.70 2.49
CA VAL A 57 5.73 -11.46 3.82
C VAL A 57 6.15 -12.63 4.72
N GLY A 58 6.62 -12.28 5.90
CA GLY A 58 7.10 -13.27 6.83
C GLY A 58 8.56 -13.61 6.66
N ARG A 59 9.15 -13.16 5.56
CA ARG A 59 10.57 -13.43 5.32
C ARG A 59 11.36 -12.14 5.30
N GLU A 60 10.95 -11.17 4.51
CA GLU A 60 11.64 -9.89 4.44
C GLU A 60 10.76 -8.76 4.94
N PHE A 61 9.45 -8.92 4.88
CA PHE A 61 8.53 -7.93 5.38
C PHE A 61 7.59 -8.55 6.39
N ALA A 62 7.20 -7.77 7.37
CA ALA A 62 6.20 -8.20 8.34
C ALA A 62 4.84 -8.24 7.65
N PHE A 63 3.88 -8.87 8.30
CA PHE A 63 2.52 -8.84 7.79
C PHE A 63 2.07 -7.39 7.69
N PRO A 64 1.37 -7.04 6.64
CA PRO A 64 1.02 -5.65 6.42
C PRO A 64 -0.05 -5.15 7.38
N SER A 65 -0.05 -3.86 7.57
CA SER A 65 -1.07 -3.18 8.37
C SER A 65 -1.84 -2.25 7.47
N VAL A 66 -3.12 -2.10 7.73
CA VAL A 66 -3.96 -1.15 7.00
C VAL A 66 -4.18 0.04 7.91
N LEU A 67 -3.82 1.21 7.45
CA LEU A 67 -3.86 2.43 8.23
C LEU A 67 -4.61 3.50 7.50
N PRO A 68 -5.23 4.43 8.22
CA PRO A 68 -5.81 5.58 7.53
C PRO A 68 -4.71 6.34 6.84
N SER A 69 -4.98 6.75 5.63
CA SER A 69 -4.02 7.52 4.88
C SER A 69 -3.98 8.91 5.47
N CYS A 70 -2.81 9.44 5.63
CA CYS A 70 -2.70 10.75 6.18
C CYS A 70 -2.65 11.75 5.13
N ALA A 71 -3.50 11.72 4.27
CA ALA A 71 -3.48 12.66 3.22
C ALA A 71 -3.87 13.98 3.73
N HIS A 72 -3.41 14.94 3.36
CA HIS A 72 -3.87 16.22 3.68
C HIS A 72 -3.12 17.19 3.01
#